data_e676a2cfaebf01b46d3541f157a11e1c
#
_entry.id   e676a2cfaebf01b46d3541f157a11e1c
#
_cell.length_a   1.000
_cell.length_b   1.000
_cell.length_c   1.000
_cell.angle_alpha   90.00
_cell.angle_beta   90.00
_cell.angle_gamma   90.00
#
_symmetry.space_group_name_H-M   'P 1'
#
loop_
_entity.id
_entity.type
_entity.pdbx_description
1 polymer ?
#
loop_
_entity_poly.entity_id
_entity_poly.type
_entity_poly.pdbx_seq_one_letter_code
_entity_poly.pdbx_strand_id
1 'polypeptide(L)'
;MHRRWNSKDFKIGVLGGGQLGRMLIQEAIDLDIHLHMMDPDPNAPCSLIAHSFTCGSITDYEKVIEFGKDKHLVTVEIENVNIEALETLEEKGVKIF
;
A
#
# COMPACT_ATOMS: atom_id res chain seq x y z
N MET A 1 7.45 -2.56 -25.54
CA MET A 1 6.45 -1.67 -24.95
C MET A 1 6.65 -1.55 -23.45
N HIS A 2 6.62 -0.34 -22.98
CA HIS A 2 6.81 -0.06 -21.56
C HIS A 2 5.51 -0.28 -20.79
N ARG A 3 5.57 -1.06 -19.73
CA ARG A 3 4.40 -1.28 -18.88
C ARG A 3 4.44 -0.35 -17.68
N ARG A 4 3.42 0.47 -17.57
CA ARG A 4 3.35 1.47 -16.53
C ARG A 4 3.32 0.89 -15.12
N TRP A 5 2.61 -0.22 -14.92
CA TRP A 5 2.42 -0.79 -13.59
C TRP A 5 3.68 -1.44 -13.02
N ASN A 6 4.71 -1.70 -13.81
CA ASN A 6 6.00 -2.19 -13.29
C ASN A 6 7.10 -1.13 -13.42
N SER A 7 6.72 0.14 -13.56
CA SER A 7 7.63 1.26 -13.54
C SER A 7 7.82 1.74 -12.11
N LYS A 8 8.99 2.34 -11.81
CA LYS A 8 9.22 2.99 -10.52
C LYS A 8 8.22 4.11 -10.26
N ASP A 9 7.67 4.69 -11.31
CA ASP A 9 6.73 5.79 -11.18
C ASP A 9 5.32 5.33 -10.85
N PHE A 10 5.03 4.04 -11.00
CA PHE A 10 3.72 3.50 -10.66
C PHE A 10 3.75 3.03 -9.22
N LYS A 11 3.07 3.76 -8.34
CA LYS A 11 3.12 3.51 -6.91
C LYS A 11 1.92 2.70 -6.45
N ILE A 12 2.18 1.55 -5.85
CA ILE A 12 1.15 0.70 -5.28
C ILE A 12 1.28 0.76 -3.77
N GLY A 13 0.20 1.18 -3.10
CA GLY A 13 0.14 1.20 -1.65
C GLY A 13 -0.60 -0.03 -1.13
N VAL A 14 -0.10 -0.63 -0.05
CA VAL A 14 -0.73 -1.78 0.58
C VAL A 14 -1.00 -1.43 2.04
N LEU A 15 -2.26 -1.56 2.46
CA LEU A 15 -2.65 -1.33 3.84
C LEU A 15 -2.59 -2.66 4.57
N GLY A 16 -1.61 -2.78 5.47
CA GLY A 16 -1.34 -4.00 6.21
C GLY A 16 0.00 -4.60 5.79
N GLY A 17 0.91 -4.77 6.74
CA GLY A 17 2.26 -5.27 6.49
C GLY A 17 2.56 -6.63 7.09
N GLY A 18 1.55 -7.51 7.23
CA GLY A 18 1.70 -8.83 7.80
C GLY A 18 2.31 -9.85 6.86
N GLN A 19 2.11 -11.13 7.15
CA GLN A 19 2.74 -12.21 6.39
C GLN A 19 2.26 -12.26 4.93
N LEU A 20 0.98 -12.02 4.69
CA LEU A 20 0.48 -12.01 3.30
C LEU A 20 1.10 -10.86 2.52
N GLY A 21 1.24 -9.70 3.16
CA GLY A 21 1.92 -8.57 2.53
C GLY A 21 3.37 -8.89 2.20
N ARG A 22 4.04 -9.63 3.08
CA ARG A 22 5.42 -10.04 2.83
C ARG A 22 5.53 -10.93 1.61
N MET A 23 4.61 -11.89 1.46
CA MET A 23 4.59 -12.76 0.29
C MET A 23 4.36 -11.95 -0.99
N LEU A 24 3.46 -10.97 -0.93
CA LEU A 24 3.18 -10.09 -2.05
C LEU A 24 4.42 -9.29 -2.46
N ILE A 25 5.17 -8.80 -1.47
CA ILE A 25 6.40 -8.06 -1.74
C ILE A 25 7.42 -8.93 -2.45
N GLN A 26 7.57 -10.18 -2.03
CA GLN A 26 8.53 -11.08 -2.66
C GLN A 26 8.21 -11.29 -4.14
N GLU A 27 6.93 -11.44 -4.47
CA GLU A 27 6.52 -11.52 -5.87
C GLU A 27 6.76 -10.22 -6.61
N ALA A 28 6.50 -9.09 -5.96
CA ALA A 28 6.69 -7.78 -6.58
C ALA A 28 8.16 -7.51 -6.88
N ILE A 29 9.07 -7.95 -6.02
CA ILE A 29 10.51 -7.79 -6.24
C ILE A 29 10.92 -8.52 -7.51
N ASP A 30 10.42 -9.73 -7.71
CA ASP A 30 10.73 -10.52 -8.90
C ASP A 30 10.23 -9.84 -10.18
N LEU A 31 9.19 -9.04 -10.08
CA LEU A 31 8.61 -8.31 -11.21
C LEU A 31 9.08 -6.86 -11.31
N ASP A 32 10.01 -6.46 -10.44
CA ASP A 32 10.52 -5.09 -10.36
C ASP A 32 9.40 -4.07 -10.09
N ILE A 33 8.46 -4.44 -9.22
CA ILE A 33 7.37 -3.57 -8.78
C ILE A 33 7.67 -3.07 -7.37
N HIS A 34 7.53 -1.78 -7.16
CA HIS A 34 7.78 -1.18 -5.85
C HIS A 34 6.50 -1.08 -5.05
N LEU A 35 6.43 -1.75 -3.92
CA LEU A 35 5.29 -1.70 -3.02
C LEU A 35 5.58 -0.79 -1.83
N HIS A 36 4.61 0.04 -1.50
CA HIS A 36 4.65 0.93 -0.35
C HIS A 36 3.63 0.41 0.65
N MET A 37 4.07 0.17 1.89
CA MET A 37 3.25 -0.50 2.89
C MET A 37 2.93 0.42 4.06
N MET A 38 1.77 0.24 4.66
CA MET A 38 1.38 0.94 5.88
C MET A 38 0.82 -0.07 6.88
N ASP A 39 1.29 -0.01 8.12
CA ASP A 39 0.84 -0.89 9.20
C ASP A 39 1.06 -0.17 10.52
N PRO A 40 0.19 -0.38 11.53
CA PRO A 40 0.38 0.27 12.82
C PRO A 40 1.57 -0.27 13.61
N ASP A 41 2.02 -1.48 13.30
CA ASP A 41 3.13 -2.10 14.01
C ASP A 41 4.46 -1.75 13.33
N PRO A 42 5.35 -1.01 14.01
CA PRO A 42 6.64 -0.64 13.41
C PRO A 42 7.54 -1.85 13.14
N ASN A 43 7.22 -3.00 13.72
CA ASN A 43 7.96 -4.24 13.53
C ASN A 43 7.20 -5.24 12.67
N ALA A 44 6.22 -4.78 11.88
CA ALA A 44 5.49 -5.67 10.99
C ALA A 44 6.43 -6.41 10.05
N PRO A 45 6.08 -7.64 9.62
CA PRO A 45 6.96 -8.43 8.75
C PRO A 45 7.47 -7.71 7.52
N CYS A 46 6.72 -6.75 7.00
CA CYS A 46 7.11 -6.01 5.79
C CYS A 46 7.96 -4.78 6.06
N SER A 47 8.23 -4.44 7.34
CA SER A 47 8.84 -3.15 7.67
C SER A 47 10.23 -2.96 7.08
N LEU A 48 10.97 -4.03 6.84
CA LEU A 48 12.33 -3.95 6.33
C LEU A 48 12.47 -4.33 4.86
N ILE A 49 11.43 -4.89 4.25
CA ILE A 49 11.54 -5.38 2.88
C ILE A 49 10.69 -4.63 1.87
N ALA A 50 9.72 -3.84 2.32
CA ALA A 50 8.93 -3.01 1.42
C ALA A 50 9.82 -1.89 0.84
N HIS A 51 9.46 -1.40 -0.34
CA HIS A 51 10.17 -0.27 -0.93
C HIS A 51 10.09 0.94 0.01
N SER A 52 8.93 1.17 0.61
CA SER A 52 8.81 2.11 1.71
C SER A 52 7.80 1.56 2.72
N PHE A 53 7.99 1.91 3.97
CA PHE A 53 7.11 1.47 5.05
C PHE A 53 6.68 2.67 5.87
N THR A 54 5.37 2.84 6.04
CA THR A 54 4.80 3.90 6.85
C THR A 54 4.16 3.27 8.08
N CYS A 55 4.63 3.64 9.26
CA CYS A 55 4.02 3.20 10.51
C CYS A 55 2.85 4.11 10.83
N GLY A 56 1.65 3.57 10.83
CA GLY A 56 0.46 4.34 11.14
C GLY A 56 -0.78 3.47 11.20
N SER A 57 -1.81 4.01 11.83
CA SER A 57 -3.06 3.27 11.99
C SER A 57 -3.86 3.24 10.69
N ILE A 58 -4.15 2.05 10.21
CA ILE A 58 -4.96 1.88 9.00
C ILE A 58 -6.45 2.11 9.24
N THR A 59 -6.84 2.32 10.51
CA THR A 59 -8.21 2.70 10.85
C THR A 59 -8.37 4.21 10.99
N ASP A 60 -7.30 4.97 10.90
CA ASP A 60 -7.31 6.43 11.01
C ASP A 60 -7.51 7.04 9.63
N TYR A 61 -8.64 7.71 9.44
CA TYR A 61 -9.02 8.31 8.17
C TYR A 61 -7.92 9.21 7.60
N GLU A 62 -7.42 10.15 8.41
CA GLU A 62 -6.44 11.12 7.93
C GLU A 62 -5.13 10.46 7.52
N LYS A 63 -4.68 9.47 8.30
CA LYS A 63 -3.43 8.78 8.01
C LYS A 63 -3.53 7.94 6.75
N VAL A 64 -4.66 7.29 6.53
CA VAL A 64 -4.87 6.50 5.31
C VAL A 64 -4.92 7.41 4.09
N ILE A 65 -5.60 8.56 4.19
CA ILE A 65 -5.63 9.54 3.09
C ILE A 65 -4.22 10.03 2.78
N GLU A 66 -3.47 10.41 3.81
CA GLU A 66 -2.10 10.91 3.61
C GLU A 66 -1.20 9.87 2.95
N PHE A 67 -1.35 8.61 3.35
CA PHE A 67 -0.58 7.52 2.76
C PHE A 67 -0.98 7.27 1.30
N GLY A 68 -2.27 7.25 1.02
CA GLY A 68 -2.79 6.79 -0.27
C GLY A 68 -2.86 7.84 -1.36
N LYS A 69 -2.85 9.13 -1.00
CA LYS A 69 -3.15 10.20 -1.96
C LYS A 69 -2.16 10.28 -3.13
N ASP A 70 -0.94 9.83 -2.94
CA ASP A 70 0.08 9.86 -3.99
C ASP A 70 0.29 8.49 -4.64
N LYS A 71 -0.57 7.53 -4.33
CA LYS A 71 -0.50 6.19 -4.93
C LYS A 71 -1.39 6.13 -6.16
N HIS A 72 -1.04 5.28 -7.09
CA HIS A 72 -1.89 5.03 -8.26
C HIS A 72 -2.93 3.97 -7.94
N LEU A 73 -2.56 3.01 -7.10
CA LEU A 73 -3.42 1.93 -6.70
C LEU A 73 -3.19 1.63 -5.22
N VAL A 74 -4.27 1.39 -4.48
CA VAL A 74 -4.18 0.97 -3.08
C VAL A 74 -4.95 -0.35 -2.95
N THR A 75 -4.31 -1.33 -2.32
CA THR A 75 -4.96 -2.58 -1.99
C THR A 75 -4.88 -2.81 -0.49
N VAL A 76 -5.73 -3.71 0.02
CA VAL A 76 -5.86 -3.97 1.45
C VAL A 76 -5.52 -5.42 1.72
N GLU A 77 -4.58 -5.63 2.64
CA GLU A 77 -4.16 -6.98 3.03
C GLU A 77 -4.97 -7.48 4.22
N ILE A 78 -5.45 -6.57 5.08
CA ILE A 78 -6.26 -6.94 6.24
C ILE A 78 -7.59 -6.20 6.21
N GLU A 79 -8.61 -6.77 6.88
CA GLU A 79 -9.98 -6.27 6.79
C GLU A 79 -10.28 -5.02 7.62
N ASN A 80 -9.53 -4.80 8.68
CA ASN A 80 -9.81 -3.72 9.61
C ASN A 80 -9.19 -2.39 9.15
N VAL A 81 -9.76 -1.81 8.11
CA VAL A 81 -9.27 -0.58 7.50
C VAL A 81 -10.40 0.46 7.48
N ASN A 82 -10.03 1.74 7.40
CA ASN A 82 -11.02 2.81 7.33
C ASN A 82 -11.65 2.86 5.93
N ILE A 83 -12.90 2.42 5.84
CA ILE A 83 -13.62 2.34 4.56
C ILE A 83 -13.87 3.72 3.96
N GLU A 84 -14.20 4.72 4.80
CA GLU A 84 -14.47 6.07 4.32
C GLU A 84 -13.23 6.68 3.65
N ALA A 85 -12.04 6.38 4.18
CA ALA A 85 -10.81 6.85 3.57
C ALA A 85 -10.60 6.23 2.19
N LEU A 86 -10.91 4.94 2.05
CA LEU A 86 -10.81 4.27 0.75
C LEU A 86 -11.76 4.89 -0.26
N GLU A 87 -12.98 5.19 0.16
CA GLU A 87 -13.96 5.83 -0.72
C GLU A 87 -13.49 7.21 -1.16
N THR A 88 -12.91 7.98 -0.24
CA THR A 88 -12.37 9.30 -0.56
C THR A 88 -11.23 9.20 -1.55
N LEU A 89 -10.32 8.25 -1.34
CA LEU A 89 -9.20 8.05 -2.26
C LEU A 89 -9.69 7.69 -3.65
N GLU A 90 -10.70 6.83 -3.74
CA GLU A 90 -11.26 6.45 -5.02
C GLU A 90 -11.87 7.65 -5.75
N GLU A 91 -12.55 8.53 -5.04
CA GLU A 91 -13.11 9.75 -5.60
C GLU A 91 -12.00 10.68 -6.13
N LYS A 92 -10.81 10.62 -5.55
CA LYS A 92 -9.68 11.44 -5.96
C LYS A 92 -8.86 10.80 -7.09
N GLY A 93 -9.29 9.66 -7.59
CA GLY A 93 -8.65 9.02 -8.72
C GLY A 93 -7.69 7.89 -8.38
N VAL A 94 -7.53 7.56 -7.10
CA VAL A 94 -6.73 6.41 -6.69
C VAL A 94 -7.55 5.14 -6.90
N LYS A 95 -6.99 4.18 -7.59
CA LYS A 95 -7.70 2.93 -7.81
C LYS A 95 -7.64 2.07 -6.55
N ILE A 96 -8.80 1.61 -6.09
CA ILE A 96 -8.88 0.72 -4.92
C ILE A 96 -9.15 -0.68 -5.43
N PHE A 97 -8.37 -1.60 -4.95
CA PHE A 97 -8.45 -2.96 -5.46
C PHE A 97 -8.86 -3.94 -4.37
#